data_2c4d5b1f2e9dc9d60c5b2e6cf737fd70
#
_entry.id   2c4d5b1f2e9dc9d60c5b2e6cf737fd70
#
_cell.length_a   1.000
_cell.length_b   1.000
_cell.length_c   1.000
_cell.angle_alpha   90.00
_cell.angle_beta   90.00
_cell.angle_gamma   90.00
#
_symmetry.space_group_name_H-M   'P 1'
#
loop_
_entity.id
_entity.type
_entity.pdbx_description
1 polymer ?
#
loop_
_entity_poly.entity_id
_entity_poly.type
_entity_poly.pdbx_seq_one_letter_code
_entity_poly.pdbx_strand_id
1 'polypeptide(L)'
;MGRATRAMLGAPNASGERRASTSRTRARRTSRARRAGAPTSTRRGCFFGRSDAEQWLADERGDGDGEDADASSTSDASVSSSIDAAFASLARRKRGLTLFERELAKDEDDVDVLAAATFIAMHANPDLEVDDVRATIDNLAKIVMERLDADVEERYPLRTVKTISRAWATDLGFRGNVEDYYEVENSCIDRVLERKTGIPITLCLVYMEIAKRCGVEMVDVGIPGHLLCRPVAEGMEVLVDAFNQGDLLFIEEVEDILSRNSLLVTGEDGKVQIDRSFLTETKVRKKAFLTRMLTNLKAVYFAREDYERALQVVEYMPLCNPYESLNEPLTRTLGVLYFKNERWMDALEMFSQLEVSDPEVDAYVERISRVLALERDVIGDDTGTDANENANDDVNGTFD
;
A
#
# COMPACT_ATOMS: atom_id res chain seq x y z
N MET A 1 -7.58 23.42 38.35
CA MET A 1 -7.49 21.95 38.48
C MET A 1 -7.06 21.42 37.12
N GLY A 2 -5.77 21.08 36.98
CA GLY A 2 -5.11 20.80 35.74
C GLY A 2 -5.51 19.44 35.15
N ARG A 3 -5.93 19.43 33.88
CA ARG A 3 -5.96 18.24 33.06
C ARG A 3 -4.57 18.08 32.42
N ALA A 4 -3.88 17.01 32.77
CA ALA A 4 -2.65 16.61 32.10
C ALA A 4 -2.97 16.12 30.67
N THR A 5 -2.65 16.93 29.70
CA THR A 5 -2.66 16.55 28.30
C THR A 5 -1.44 15.68 28.02
N ARG A 6 -1.66 14.39 27.86
CA ARG A 6 -0.60 13.43 27.52
C ARG A 6 -0.33 13.54 26.01
N ALA A 7 0.73 14.24 25.67
CA ALA A 7 1.22 14.29 24.29
C ALA A 7 1.75 12.91 23.88
N MET A 8 1.15 12.31 22.83
CA MET A 8 1.71 11.19 22.11
C MET A 8 1.86 11.59 20.65
N LEU A 9 2.97 12.16 20.33
CA LEU A 9 3.44 12.33 18.95
C LEU A 9 4.90 11.90 18.92
N GLY A 10 5.20 10.84 18.19
CA GLY A 10 6.55 10.40 17.91
C GLY A 10 6.79 8.93 18.21
N ALA A 11 6.86 8.13 17.17
CA ALA A 11 7.49 6.82 17.26
C ALA A 11 8.98 7.00 17.58
N PRO A 12 9.58 6.25 18.51
CA PRO A 12 10.99 6.38 18.83
C PRO A 12 11.86 5.75 17.76
N ASN A 13 12.80 6.53 17.23
CA ASN A 13 13.95 6.00 16.50
C ASN A 13 14.77 5.10 17.43
N ALA A 14 14.90 3.84 17.05
CA ALA A 14 15.78 2.89 17.70
C ALA A 14 17.21 3.05 17.17
N SER A 15 18.05 3.74 17.90
CA SER A 15 19.50 3.55 17.83
C SER A 15 20.01 3.32 19.25
N GLY A 16 20.30 2.05 19.55
CA GLY A 16 20.69 1.62 20.86
C GLY A 16 22.18 1.51 21.02
N GLU A 17 22.68 1.84 22.15
CA GLU A 17 24.00 1.43 22.63
C GLU A 17 23.88 0.35 23.70
N ARG A 18 24.68 -0.69 23.49
CA ARG A 18 24.86 -1.82 24.42
C ARG A 18 25.72 -1.39 25.61
N ARG A 19 25.32 -1.69 26.82
CA ARG A 19 26.25 -1.98 27.91
C ARG A 19 25.85 -3.25 28.64
N ALA A 20 26.84 -4.11 28.77
CA ALA A 20 26.80 -5.39 29.44
C ALA A 20 26.82 -5.24 30.96
N SER A 21 26.13 -6.11 31.67
CA SER A 21 26.55 -6.54 33.00
C SER A 21 26.13 -8.00 33.23
N THR A 22 27.08 -8.74 33.70
CA THR A 22 27.15 -10.16 34.04
C THR A 22 26.43 -10.49 35.35
N SER A 23 25.70 -11.60 35.38
CA SER A 23 25.87 -12.57 36.49
C SER A 23 25.20 -13.92 36.24
N ARG A 24 25.90 -14.93 36.71
CA ARG A 24 25.70 -16.39 36.64
C ARG A 24 24.46 -16.86 37.40
N THR A 25 23.77 -17.92 36.95
CA THR A 25 23.82 -19.30 37.52
C THR A 25 22.80 -20.21 36.83
N ARG A 26 23.28 -21.29 36.26
CA ARG A 26 23.17 -22.73 36.46
C ARG A 26 21.77 -23.33 36.73
N ALA A 27 21.24 -24.14 35.79
CA ALA A 27 21.05 -25.59 35.91
C ALA A 27 20.18 -26.18 34.76
N ARG A 28 20.78 -27.14 34.08
CA ARG A 28 20.33 -28.43 33.51
C ARG A 28 18.82 -28.74 33.44
N ARG A 29 18.30 -29.08 32.22
CA ARG A 29 18.00 -30.48 31.91
C ARG A 29 17.51 -30.66 30.47
N THR A 30 17.96 -31.73 29.86
CA THR A 30 17.78 -32.32 28.56
C THR A 30 16.34 -32.64 28.19
N SER A 31 15.93 -32.31 26.93
CA SER A 31 15.15 -33.24 26.13
C SER A 31 15.32 -32.91 24.62
N ARG A 32 15.69 -33.95 23.91
CA ARG A 32 16.05 -34.03 22.50
C ARG A 32 14.76 -34.16 21.71
N ALA A 33 14.35 -33.10 20.99
CA ALA A 33 13.32 -33.18 19.97
C ALA A 33 13.96 -32.95 18.59
N ARG A 34 13.76 -33.91 17.71
CA ARG A 34 14.26 -33.93 16.33
C ARG A 34 13.61 -32.77 15.55
N ARG A 35 14.43 -31.91 14.99
CA ARG A 35 14.02 -30.98 13.95
C ARG A 35 13.85 -31.78 12.66
N ALA A 36 12.60 -31.89 12.20
CA ALA A 36 12.31 -32.18 10.82
C ALA A 36 12.65 -30.91 10.01
N GLY A 37 13.47 -31.09 8.97
CA GLY A 37 13.82 -30.01 8.06
C GLY A 37 12.58 -29.57 7.28
N ALA A 38 12.34 -28.27 7.21
CA ALA A 38 11.40 -27.70 6.30
C ALA A 38 11.95 -27.80 4.86
N PRO A 39 11.14 -28.16 3.88
CA PRO A 39 11.58 -28.14 2.49
C PRO A 39 11.71 -26.68 2.04
N THR A 40 12.86 -26.32 1.50
CA THR A 40 13.09 -25.08 0.77
C THR A 40 12.29 -25.13 -0.53
N SER A 41 11.14 -24.48 -0.54
CA SER A 41 10.34 -24.28 -1.75
C SER A 41 11.07 -23.25 -2.64
N THR A 42 11.77 -23.73 -3.63
CA THR A 42 12.20 -22.94 -4.78
C THR A 42 10.97 -22.70 -5.67
N ARG A 43 10.27 -21.57 -5.49
CA ARG A 43 9.23 -21.14 -6.40
C ARG A 43 9.88 -20.57 -7.66
N ARG A 44 9.59 -21.20 -8.79
CA ARG A 44 9.98 -20.73 -10.13
C ARG A 44 9.16 -19.50 -10.48
N GLY A 45 9.81 -18.46 -10.97
CA GLY A 45 9.15 -17.28 -11.56
C GLY A 45 8.49 -17.67 -12.88
N CYS A 46 7.27 -17.23 -13.07
CA CYS A 46 6.45 -17.67 -14.20
C CYS A 46 6.08 -16.49 -15.10
N PHE A 47 6.53 -16.60 -16.34
CA PHE A 47 5.75 -16.14 -17.49
C PHE A 47 4.57 -17.12 -17.61
N PHE A 48 3.37 -16.74 -17.20
CA PHE A 48 2.23 -17.63 -17.27
C PHE A 48 1.71 -17.75 -18.70
N GLY A 49 2.26 -18.74 -19.43
CA GLY A 49 1.51 -19.39 -20.47
C GLY A 49 0.53 -20.41 -19.84
N ARG A 50 -0.48 -20.82 -20.58
CA ARG A 50 -1.47 -21.82 -20.12
C ARG A 50 -0.79 -23.13 -19.66
N SER A 51 0.33 -23.50 -20.28
CA SER A 51 1.19 -24.64 -19.94
C SER A 51 1.85 -24.54 -18.56
N ASP A 52 2.22 -23.32 -18.12
CA ASP A 52 2.95 -23.11 -16.86
C ASP A 52 2.02 -23.21 -15.65
N ALA A 53 0.75 -22.81 -15.81
CA ALA A 53 -0.28 -22.99 -14.80
C ALA A 53 -0.65 -24.47 -14.60
N GLU A 54 -0.64 -25.27 -15.65
CA GLU A 54 -0.91 -26.71 -15.60
C GLU A 54 0.22 -27.46 -14.88
N GLN A 55 1.48 -27.04 -15.06
CA GLN A 55 2.64 -27.65 -14.42
C GLN A 55 2.72 -27.31 -12.92
N TRP A 56 2.37 -26.06 -12.54
CA TRP A 56 2.32 -25.65 -11.12
C TRP A 56 1.28 -26.45 -10.33
N LEU A 57 0.11 -26.74 -10.94
CA LEU A 57 -0.96 -27.53 -10.31
C LEU A 57 -0.62 -29.04 -10.21
N ALA A 58 0.34 -29.52 -11.00
CA ALA A 58 0.82 -30.91 -10.92
C ALA A 58 1.79 -31.10 -9.77
N ASP A 59 2.64 -30.10 -9.47
CA ASP A 59 3.64 -30.18 -8.38
C ASP A 59 3.04 -30.07 -6.96
N GLU A 60 1.82 -29.51 -6.80
CA GLU A 60 1.12 -29.50 -5.50
C GLU A 60 0.43 -30.82 -5.13
N ARG A 61 0.34 -31.75 -6.07
CA ARG A 61 -0.19 -33.10 -5.79
C ARG A 61 0.94 -34.03 -5.38
N GLY A 62 1.26 -34.03 -4.08
CA GLY A 62 2.24 -34.96 -3.50
C GLY A 62 1.87 -36.41 -3.76
N ASP A 63 2.89 -37.22 -4.06
CA ASP A 63 2.84 -38.66 -4.23
C ASP A 63 2.11 -39.35 -3.08
N GLY A 64 0.94 -39.85 -3.36
CA GLY A 64 0.18 -40.77 -2.53
C GLY A 64 -0.09 -42.02 -3.33
N ASP A 65 0.66 -43.07 -3.03
CA ASP A 65 0.45 -44.42 -3.57
C ASP A 65 -0.97 -44.93 -3.33
N GLY A 66 -1.62 -45.44 -4.36
CA GLY A 66 -2.71 -46.37 -4.15
C GLY A 66 -3.92 -46.31 -5.09
N GLU A 67 -3.97 -47.28 -5.99
CA GLU A 67 -5.13 -47.97 -6.56
C GLU A 67 -5.87 -47.31 -7.73
N ASP A 68 -5.83 -48.04 -8.85
CA ASP A 68 -6.53 -47.87 -10.10
C ASP A 68 -8.06 -47.72 -9.96
N ALA A 69 -8.59 -46.58 -10.38
CA ALA A 69 -9.97 -46.47 -10.81
C ALA A 69 -10.13 -45.30 -11.77
N ASP A 70 -10.66 -45.61 -12.94
CA ASP A 70 -11.23 -44.82 -14.02
C ASP A 70 -11.51 -43.33 -13.70
N ALA A 71 -10.52 -42.43 -13.87
CA ALA A 71 -10.60 -41.04 -13.45
C ALA A 71 -10.09 -40.04 -14.53
N SER A 72 -10.10 -40.38 -15.80
CA SER A 72 -9.52 -39.51 -16.84
C SER A 72 -10.36 -38.29 -17.26
N SER A 73 -11.62 -38.18 -16.82
CA SER A 73 -12.51 -37.08 -17.22
C SER A 73 -12.76 -36.00 -16.14
N THR A 74 -12.43 -36.28 -14.88
CA THR A 74 -12.68 -35.34 -13.74
C THR A 74 -11.48 -34.45 -13.43
N SER A 75 -10.26 -34.84 -13.80
CA SER A 75 -9.04 -34.05 -13.54
C SER A 75 -8.96 -32.78 -14.39
N ASP A 76 -9.30 -32.84 -15.67
CA ASP A 76 -9.18 -31.71 -16.59
C ASP A 76 -10.18 -30.59 -16.28
N ALA A 77 -11.39 -30.94 -15.85
CA ALA A 77 -12.40 -29.96 -15.45
C ALA A 77 -12.05 -29.23 -14.15
N SER A 78 -11.40 -29.91 -13.20
CA SER A 78 -10.97 -29.31 -11.94
C SER A 78 -9.77 -28.38 -12.12
N VAL A 79 -8.82 -28.73 -12.99
CA VAL A 79 -7.66 -27.92 -13.34
C VAL A 79 -8.10 -26.67 -14.10
N SER A 80 -8.97 -26.81 -15.11
CA SER A 80 -9.53 -25.67 -15.86
C SER A 80 -10.28 -24.70 -14.94
N SER A 81 -11.09 -25.20 -14.00
CA SER A 81 -11.80 -24.38 -13.02
C SER A 81 -10.84 -23.62 -12.09
N SER A 82 -9.73 -24.21 -11.67
CA SER A 82 -8.71 -23.56 -10.82
C SER A 82 -7.95 -22.47 -11.57
N ILE A 83 -7.63 -22.71 -12.84
CA ILE A 83 -6.99 -21.73 -13.73
C ILE A 83 -7.93 -20.54 -13.97
N ASP A 84 -9.18 -20.79 -14.29
CA ASP A 84 -10.17 -19.73 -14.50
C ASP A 84 -10.38 -18.89 -13.24
N ALA A 85 -10.38 -19.50 -12.06
CA ALA A 85 -10.46 -18.80 -10.78
C ALA A 85 -9.22 -17.93 -10.53
N ALA A 86 -8.02 -18.40 -10.89
CA ALA A 86 -6.78 -17.63 -10.78
C ALA A 86 -6.78 -16.41 -11.72
N PHE A 87 -7.21 -16.60 -12.99
CA PHE A 87 -7.36 -15.49 -13.94
C PHE A 87 -8.41 -14.48 -13.49
N ALA A 88 -9.54 -14.94 -12.99
CA ALA A 88 -10.58 -14.07 -12.43
C ALA A 88 -10.07 -13.27 -11.22
N SER A 89 -9.27 -13.88 -10.35
CA SER A 89 -8.63 -13.20 -9.21
C SER A 89 -7.64 -12.13 -9.69
N LEU A 90 -6.80 -12.45 -10.67
CA LEU A 90 -5.85 -11.49 -11.24
C LEU A 90 -6.58 -10.32 -11.94
N ALA A 91 -7.63 -10.61 -12.69
CA ALA A 91 -8.43 -9.58 -13.35
C ALA A 91 -9.10 -8.64 -12.33
N ARG A 92 -9.63 -9.20 -11.23
CA ARG A 92 -10.21 -8.40 -10.13
C ARG A 92 -9.17 -7.50 -9.46
N ARG A 93 -7.95 -8.01 -9.20
CA ARG A 93 -6.86 -7.21 -8.63
C ARG A 93 -6.45 -6.05 -9.55
N LYS A 94 -6.39 -6.29 -10.87
CA LYS A 94 -6.07 -5.25 -11.86
C LYS A 94 -7.20 -4.23 -12.06
N ARG A 95 -8.44 -4.58 -11.70
CA ARG A 95 -9.60 -3.68 -11.81
C ARG A 95 -9.38 -2.37 -11.04
N GLY A 96 -8.89 -2.43 -9.81
CA GLY A 96 -8.61 -1.26 -8.98
C GLY A 96 -7.64 -0.29 -9.65
N LEU A 97 -6.52 -0.81 -10.18
CA LEU A 97 -5.52 -0.01 -10.89
C LEU A 97 -6.10 0.67 -12.14
N THR A 98 -6.87 -0.09 -12.95
CA THR A 98 -7.50 0.46 -14.17
C THR A 98 -8.52 1.56 -13.86
N LEU A 99 -9.31 1.38 -12.80
CA LEU A 99 -10.28 2.38 -12.36
C LEU A 99 -9.58 3.63 -11.79
N PHE A 100 -8.52 3.45 -11.04
CA PHE A 100 -7.69 4.52 -10.52
C PHE A 100 -7.04 5.34 -11.65
N GLU A 101 -6.46 4.67 -12.65
CA GLU A 101 -5.89 5.32 -13.83
C GLU A 101 -6.92 6.20 -14.54
N ARG A 102 -8.14 5.71 -14.77
CA ARG A 102 -9.23 6.50 -15.37
C ARG A 102 -9.62 7.70 -14.51
N GLU A 103 -9.62 7.53 -13.19
CA GLU A 103 -9.94 8.62 -12.26
C GLU A 103 -8.86 9.70 -12.29
N LEU A 104 -7.59 9.30 -12.27
CA LEU A 104 -6.45 10.23 -12.30
C LEU A 104 -6.17 10.87 -13.66
N ALA A 105 -6.78 10.34 -14.74
CA ALA A 105 -6.74 10.96 -16.06
C ALA A 105 -7.59 12.23 -16.17
N LYS A 106 -8.46 12.49 -15.17
CA LYS A 106 -9.24 13.72 -15.07
C LYS A 106 -8.36 14.91 -14.67
N ASP A 107 -8.89 16.13 -14.89
CA ASP A 107 -8.27 17.32 -14.35
C ASP A 107 -8.23 17.27 -12.82
N GLU A 108 -7.22 17.92 -12.21
CA GLU A 108 -6.98 17.88 -10.76
C GLU A 108 -8.23 18.20 -9.93
N ASP A 109 -9.01 19.21 -10.38
CA ASP A 109 -10.22 19.66 -9.69
C ASP A 109 -11.39 18.65 -9.82
N ASP A 110 -11.38 17.76 -10.81
CA ASP A 110 -12.44 16.78 -11.09
C ASP A 110 -12.17 15.39 -10.51
N VAL A 111 -10.94 15.13 -9.99
CA VAL A 111 -10.62 13.88 -9.34
C VAL A 111 -11.48 13.67 -8.10
N ASP A 112 -12.15 12.52 -8.02
CA ASP A 112 -12.86 12.08 -6.82
C ASP A 112 -11.90 11.31 -5.89
N VAL A 113 -11.43 12.00 -4.83
CA VAL A 113 -10.45 11.41 -3.88
C VAL A 113 -11.03 10.19 -3.16
N LEU A 114 -12.33 10.19 -2.84
CA LEU A 114 -12.96 9.05 -2.18
C LEU A 114 -13.02 7.83 -3.11
N ALA A 115 -13.40 8.03 -4.37
CA ALA A 115 -13.38 6.97 -5.37
C ALA A 115 -11.95 6.43 -5.57
N ALA A 116 -10.96 7.31 -5.73
CA ALA A 116 -9.56 6.94 -5.89
C ALA A 116 -9.02 6.18 -4.66
N ALA A 117 -9.34 6.62 -3.44
CA ALA A 117 -8.99 5.90 -2.22
C ALA A 117 -9.65 4.51 -2.13
N THR A 118 -10.88 4.38 -2.65
CA THR A 118 -11.57 3.08 -2.76
C THR A 118 -10.84 2.17 -3.75
N PHE A 119 -10.42 2.70 -4.91
CA PHE A 119 -9.65 1.91 -5.88
C PHE A 119 -8.29 1.49 -5.33
N ILE A 120 -7.63 2.32 -4.53
CA ILE A 120 -6.42 1.90 -3.80
C ILE A 120 -6.74 0.72 -2.86
N ALA A 121 -7.85 0.78 -2.11
CA ALA A 121 -8.21 -0.30 -1.17
C ALA A 121 -8.54 -1.63 -1.88
N MET A 122 -8.89 -1.60 -3.16
CA MET A 122 -9.14 -2.81 -3.97
C MET A 122 -7.93 -3.75 -4.10
N HIS A 123 -6.70 -3.29 -3.82
CA HIS A 123 -5.54 -4.18 -3.78
C HIS A 123 -5.68 -5.25 -2.68
N ALA A 124 -6.36 -4.93 -1.57
CA ALA A 124 -6.62 -5.83 -0.45
C ALA A 124 -8.05 -6.41 -0.49
N ASN A 125 -9.01 -5.68 -1.04
CA ASN A 125 -10.41 -6.08 -1.19
C ASN A 125 -10.91 -5.84 -2.63
N PRO A 126 -10.64 -6.77 -3.57
CA PRO A 126 -10.90 -6.57 -4.99
C PRO A 126 -12.39 -6.40 -5.38
N ASP A 127 -13.29 -6.84 -4.53
CA ASP A 127 -14.74 -6.80 -4.77
C ASP A 127 -15.40 -5.52 -4.21
N LEU A 128 -14.59 -4.59 -3.67
CA LEU A 128 -15.08 -3.33 -3.11
C LEU A 128 -15.72 -2.45 -4.19
N GLU A 129 -16.88 -1.86 -3.87
CA GLU A 129 -17.59 -0.93 -4.74
C GLU A 129 -17.59 0.48 -4.15
N VAL A 130 -17.38 1.49 -5.02
CA VAL A 130 -17.36 2.91 -4.61
C VAL A 130 -18.71 3.35 -4.03
N ASP A 131 -19.80 2.83 -4.57
CA ASP A 131 -21.15 3.22 -4.15
C ASP A 131 -21.45 2.71 -2.73
N ASP A 132 -20.90 1.56 -2.32
CA ASP A 132 -21.03 1.05 -0.94
C ASP A 132 -20.27 1.91 0.06
N VAL A 133 -19.07 2.37 -0.33
CA VAL A 133 -18.28 3.30 0.47
C VAL A 133 -18.99 4.64 0.61
N ARG A 134 -19.53 5.18 -0.49
CA ARG A 134 -20.32 6.42 -0.47
C ARG A 134 -21.57 6.29 0.40
N ALA A 135 -22.34 5.22 0.24
CA ALA A 135 -23.54 4.97 1.03
C ALA A 135 -23.23 4.88 2.53
N THR A 136 -22.09 4.26 2.88
CA THR A 136 -21.62 4.21 4.27
C THR A 136 -21.34 5.61 4.83
N ILE A 137 -20.62 6.45 4.08
CA ILE A 137 -20.33 7.84 4.49
C ILE A 137 -21.61 8.69 4.54
N ASP A 138 -22.54 8.49 3.59
CA ASP A 138 -23.84 9.19 3.59
C ASP A 138 -24.66 8.86 4.84
N ASN A 139 -24.64 7.60 5.28
CA ASN A 139 -25.31 7.18 6.51
C ASN A 139 -24.66 7.78 7.76
N LEU A 140 -23.31 7.86 7.81
CA LEU A 140 -22.59 8.55 8.89
C LEU A 140 -22.91 10.04 8.92
N ALA A 141 -22.95 10.68 7.76
CA ALA A 141 -23.32 12.10 7.65
C ALA A 141 -24.76 12.37 8.12
N LYS A 142 -25.72 11.48 7.84
CA LYS A 142 -27.10 11.60 8.35
C LYS A 142 -27.16 11.66 9.88
N ILE A 143 -26.36 10.83 10.57
CA ILE A 143 -26.29 10.85 12.05
C ILE A 143 -25.84 12.23 12.55
N VAL A 144 -24.87 12.84 11.85
CA VAL A 144 -24.40 14.20 12.19
C VAL A 144 -25.46 15.25 11.87
N MET A 145 -26.09 15.14 10.69
CA MET A 145 -27.10 16.11 10.24
C MET A 145 -28.32 16.15 11.17
N GLU A 146 -28.70 15.06 11.81
CA GLU A 146 -29.78 15.02 12.82
C GLU A 146 -29.49 15.91 14.04
N ARG A 147 -28.21 16.27 14.27
CA ARG A 147 -27.76 17.15 15.35
C ARG A 147 -27.55 18.60 14.92
N LEU A 148 -27.61 18.87 13.62
CA LEU A 148 -27.49 20.21 13.08
C LEU A 148 -28.86 20.88 13.02
N ASP A 149 -28.87 22.21 13.18
CA ASP A 149 -30.06 22.99 13.02
C ASP A 149 -30.66 22.80 11.62
N ALA A 150 -31.99 22.76 11.52
CA ALA A 150 -32.70 22.53 10.27
C ALA A 150 -32.49 23.66 9.24
N ASP A 151 -32.25 24.88 9.72
CA ASP A 151 -31.98 26.02 8.87
C ASP A 151 -30.51 26.12 8.48
N VAL A 152 -30.21 25.86 7.21
CA VAL A 152 -28.88 25.90 6.66
C VAL A 152 -28.27 27.29 6.67
N GLU A 153 -29.09 28.34 6.51
CA GLU A 153 -28.65 29.74 6.46
C GLU A 153 -28.16 30.23 7.85
N GLU A 154 -28.64 29.64 8.92
CA GLU A 154 -28.20 29.94 10.29
C GLU A 154 -26.98 29.10 10.76
N ARG A 155 -26.47 28.21 9.90
CA ARG A 155 -25.32 27.33 10.25
C ARG A 155 -24.00 28.05 10.11
N TYR A 156 -23.53 28.63 11.20
CA TYR A 156 -22.14 29.12 11.25
C TYR A 156 -21.14 27.97 11.07
N PRO A 157 -20.18 28.06 10.13
CA PRO A 157 -19.22 26.98 9.85
C PRO A 157 -18.53 26.41 11.09
N LEU A 158 -18.10 27.26 12.03
CA LEU A 158 -17.49 26.82 13.29
C LEU A 158 -18.45 25.98 14.16
N ARG A 159 -19.73 26.32 14.19
CA ARG A 159 -20.73 25.56 14.96
C ARG A 159 -20.95 24.19 14.33
N THR A 160 -21.01 24.15 13.00
CA THR A 160 -21.12 22.90 12.24
C THR A 160 -19.90 22.01 12.49
N VAL A 161 -18.67 22.54 12.36
CA VAL A 161 -17.43 21.78 12.62
C VAL A 161 -17.41 21.25 14.07
N LYS A 162 -17.79 22.07 15.06
CA LYS A 162 -17.90 21.60 16.47
C LYS A 162 -18.90 20.45 16.63
N THR A 163 -20.03 20.51 15.91
CA THR A 163 -21.04 19.44 15.96
C THR A 163 -20.52 18.17 15.32
N ILE A 164 -19.84 18.28 14.15
CA ILE A 164 -19.19 17.14 13.49
C ILE A 164 -18.14 16.52 14.41
N SER A 165 -17.21 17.32 14.97
CA SER A 165 -16.15 16.84 15.87
C SER A 165 -16.71 16.15 17.11
N ARG A 166 -17.78 16.68 17.68
CA ARG A 166 -18.44 16.04 18.81
C ARG A 166 -19.06 14.71 18.42
N ALA A 167 -19.79 14.66 17.31
CA ALA A 167 -20.39 13.44 16.79
C ALA A 167 -19.31 12.41 16.41
N TRP A 168 -18.21 12.85 15.82
CA TRP A 168 -17.05 12.02 15.47
C TRP A 168 -16.56 11.18 16.63
N ALA A 169 -16.36 11.82 17.77
CA ALA A 169 -15.87 11.15 18.98
C ALA A 169 -16.95 10.31 19.71
N THR A 170 -18.19 10.81 19.77
CA THR A 170 -19.23 10.24 20.66
C THR A 170 -20.17 9.28 19.95
N ASP A 171 -20.60 9.60 18.73
CA ASP A 171 -21.66 8.86 18.05
C ASP A 171 -21.11 7.95 16.95
N LEU A 172 -20.13 8.44 16.21
CA LEU A 172 -19.49 7.71 15.12
C LEU A 172 -18.35 6.82 15.64
N GLY A 173 -17.70 7.19 16.74
CA GLY A 173 -16.69 6.41 17.44
C GLY A 173 -15.35 6.31 16.73
N PHE A 174 -15.04 7.24 15.81
CA PHE A 174 -13.75 7.26 15.11
C PHE A 174 -12.60 7.67 16.00
N ARG A 175 -11.47 6.98 15.86
CA ARG A 175 -10.24 7.26 16.60
C ARG A 175 -9.00 6.82 15.84
N GLY A 176 -7.87 7.42 16.16
CA GLY A 176 -6.56 6.98 15.66
C GLY A 176 -6.15 5.63 16.24
N ASN A 177 -5.49 4.81 15.41
CA ASN A 177 -4.85 3.59 15.87
C ASN A 177 -3.45 3.93 16.44
N VAL A 178 -3.37 4.10 17.76
CA VAL A 178 -2.12 4.40 18.45
C VAL A 178 -1.35 3.12 18.80
N GLU A 179 -2.06 2.01 18.99
CA GLU A 179 -1.48 0.73 19.42
C GLU A 179 -0.76 0.02 18.29
N ASP A 180 -1.36 0.00 17.10
CA ASP A 180 -0.77 -0.56 15.88
C ASP A 180 -0.91 0.42 14.71
N TYR A 181 -0.08 1.47 14.72
CA TYR A 181 -0.09 2.51 13.69
C TYR A 181 0.20 1.97 12.29
N TYR A 182 1.07 0.96 12.19
CA TYR A 182 1.52 0.37 10.91
C TYR A 182 0.68 -0.82 10.46
N GLU A 183 -0.56 -0.95 10.95
CA GLU A 183 -1.50 -1.93 10.43
C GLU A 183 -2.01 -1.51 9.05
N VAL A 184 -2.02 -2.45 8.09
CA VAL A 184 -2.47 -2.21 6.69
C VAL A 184 -3.89 -1.66 6.64
N GLU A 185 -4.78 -2.23 7.46
CA GLU A 185 -6.20 -1.87 7.51
C GLU A 185 -6.45 -0.42 7.90
N ASN A 186 -5.51 0.23 8.57
CA ASN A 186 -5.59 1.67 8.89
C ASN A 186 -5.50 2.57 7.65
N SER A 187 -4.98 2.04 6.54
CA SER A 187 -4.80 2.76 5.28
C SER A 187 -5.84 2.40 4.22
N CYS A 188 -6.69 1.39 4.45
CA CYS A 188 -7.75 0.95 3.57
C CYS A 188 -9.08 1.57 3.99
N ILE A 189 -9.70 2.37 3.11
CA ILE A 189 -10.88 3.18 3.45
C ILE A 189 -12.07 2.35 3.92
N ASP A 190 -12.31 1.19 3.31
CA ASP A 190 -13.37 0.24 3.70
C ASP A 190 -13.16 -0.26 5.14
N ARG A 191 -11.94 -0.64 5.49
CA ARG A 191 -11.59 -1.13 6.83
C ARG A 191 -11.65 -0.02 7.87
N VAL A 192 -11.23 1.19 7.50
CA VAL A 192 -11.35 2.36 8.39
C VAL A 192 -12.82 2.67 8.69
N LEU A 193 -13.70 2.61 7.69
CA LEU A 193 -15.13 2.80 7.88
C LEU A 193 -15.78 1.70 8.74
N GLU A 194 -15.36 0.46 8.58
CA GLU A 194 -15.84 -0.69 9.37
C GLU A 194 -15.37 -0.59 10.82
N ARG A 195 -14.07 -0.44 11.04
CA ARG A 195 -13.40 -0.49 12.35
C ARG A 195 -13.48 0.81 13.14
N LYS A 196 -13.84 1.91 12.48
CA LYS A 196 -13.81 3.28 13.04
C LYS A 196 -12.42 3.69 13.55
N THR A 197 -11.38 3.09 12.98
CA THR A 197 -10.01 3.25 13.42
C THR A 197 -9.10 3.35 12.20
N GLY A 198 -8.14 4.29 12.20
CA GLY A 198 -7.25 4.53 11.07
C GLY A 198 -6.04 5.37 11.42
N ILE A 199 -5.29 5.78 10.39
CA ILE A 199 -4.19 6.75 10.46
C ILE A 199 -4.67 8.16 10.11
N PRO A 200 -3.88 9.22 10.39
CA PRO A 200 -4.34 10.60 10.17
C PRO A 200 -4.92 10.85 8.78
N ILE A 201 -4.31 10.36 7.72
CA ILE A 201 -4.74 10.67 6.34
C ILE A 201 -6.09 10.01 5.99
N THR A 202 -6.31 8.77 6.36
CA THR A 202 -7.59 8.09 6.09
C THR A 202 -8.71 8.63 6.95
N LEU A 203 -8.43 8.98 8.20
CA LEU A 203 -9.41 9.62 9.09
C LEU A 203 -9.75 11.04 8.64
N CYS A 204 -8.77 11.83 8.18
CA CYS A 204 -9.03 13.15 7.57
C CYS A 204 -9.92 13.03 6.33
N LEU A 205 -9.68 12.05 5.45
CA LEU A 205 -10.54 11.83 4.29
C LEU A 205 -11.99 11.57 4.69
N VAL A 206 -12.21 10.64 5.62
CA VAL A 206 -13.58 10.34 6.11
C VAL A 206 -14.21 11.57 6.76
N TYR A 207 -13.45 12.31 7.57
CA TYR A 207 -13.94 13.52 8.23
C TYR A 207 -14.34 14.60 7.21
N MET A 208 -13.49 14.89 6.22
CA MET A 208 -13.74 15.85 5.15
C MET A 208 -14.97 15.46 4.32
N GLU A 209 -15.14 14.17 4.01
CA GLU A 209 -16.28 13.68 3.27
C GLU A 209 -17.61 13.77 4.04
N ILE A 210 -17.59 13.55 5.36
CA ILE A 210 -18.75 13.78 6.23
C ILE A 210 -19.05 15.29 6.30
N ALA A 211 -18.02 16.12 6.49
CA ALA A 211 -18.16 17.58 6.58
C ALA A 211 -18.77 18.17 5.30
N LYS A 212 -18.32 17.71 4.13
CA LYS A 212 -18.85 18.10 2.83
C LYS A 212 -20.36 17.83 2.72
N ARG A 213 -20.83 16.67 3.19
CA ARG A 213 -22.26 16.32 3.22
C ARG A 213 -23.06 17.18 4.22
N CYS A 214 -22.38 17.65 5.26
CA CYS A 214 -22.96 18.60 6.22
C CYS A 214 -22.89 20.07 5.75
N GLY A 215 -22.41 20.33 4.52
CA GLY A 215 -22.34 21.67 3.94
C GLY A 215 -21.09 22.46 4.33
N VAL A 216 -20.03 21.80 4.82
CA VAL A 216 -18.74 22.43 5.13
C VAL A 216 -17.67 21.86 4.22
N GLU A 217 -17.12 22.68 3.34
CA GLU A 217 -15.95 22.35 2.55
C GLU A 217 -14.69 22.40 3.42
N MET A 218 -13.83 21.40 3.30
CA MET A 218 -12.60 21.29 4.07
C MET A 218 -11.42 20.93 3.19
N VAL A 219 -10.22 21.31 3.63
CA VAL A 219 -8.94 20.96 3.00
C VAL A 219 -8.01 20.29 4.02
N ASP A 220 -7.13 19.45 3.52
CA ASP A 220 -6.08 18.85 4.33
C ASP A 220 -4.96 19.85 4.64
N VAL A 221 -4.35 19.69 5.79
CA VAL A 221 -3.22 20.48 6.28
C VAL A 221 -2.12 19.55 6.73
N GLY A 222 -1.08 19.44 5.90
CA GLY A 222 0.10 18.63 6.22
C GLY A 222 1.03 19.37 7.19
N ILE A 223 1.27 18.77 8.34
CA ILE A 223 2.31 19.19 9.26
C ILE A 223 3.36 18.07 9.41
N PRO A 224 4.60 18.36 9.82
CA PRO A 224 5.61 17.33 10.02
C PRO A 224 5.12 16.21 10.95
N GLY A 225 5.10 14.97 10.42
CA GLY A 225 4.68 13.79 11.17
C GLY A 225 3.17 13.64 11.39
N HIS A 226 2.32 14.57 10.89
CA HIS A 226 0.88 14.49 11.09
C HIS A 226 0.07 15.10 9.93
N LEU A 227 -1.24 14.84 9.91
CA LEU A 227 -2.19 15.46 8.99
C LEU A 227 -3.41 15.93 9.76
N LEU A 228 -3.74 17.18 9.55
CA LEU A 228 -4.95 17.84 10.06
C LEU A 228 -5.87 18.19 8.88
N CYS A 229 -7.07 18.64 9.16
CA CYS A 229 -7.92 19.30 8.16
C CYS A 229 -8.52 20.59 8.71
N ARG A 230 -8.92 21.51 7.83
CA ARG A 230 -9.56 22.76 8.22
C ARG A 230 -10.69 23.13 7.27
N PRO A 231 -11.71 23.85 7.76
CA PRO A 231 -12.75 24.37 6.91
C PRO A 231 -12.22 25.47 5.97
N VAL A 232 -12.78 25.50 4.75
CA VAL A 232 -12.55 26.57 3.78
C VAL A 232 -13.60 27.65 4.04
N ALA A 233 -13.34 28.48 5.05
CA ALA A 233 -14.23 29.59 5.38
C ALA A 233 -13.39 30.78 5.82
N GLU A 234 -13.74 31.96 5.30
CA GLU A 234 -13.02 33.20 5.60
C GLU A 234 -13.04 33.50 7.10
N GLY A 235 -11.87 33.83 7.66
CA GLY A 235 -11.72 34.16 9.08
C GLY A 235 -11.77 32.95 10.05
N MET A 236 -11.77 31.71 9.54
CA MET A 236 -11.71 30.53 10.38
C MET A 236 -10.29 29.95 10.47
N GLU A 237 -9.64 30.19 11.60
CA GLU A 237 -8.29 29.69 11.92
C GLU A 237 -8.35 28.46 12.86
N VAL A 238 -9.25 27.52 12.55
CA VAL A 238 -9.45 26.30 13.35
C VAL A 238 -9.05 25.10 12.50
N LEU A 239 -8.25 24.24 13.09
CA LEU A 239 -7.87 22.95 12.54
C LEU A 239 -8.56 21.82 13.30
N VAL A 240 -8.76 20.71 12.62
CA VAL A 240 -9.38 19.50 13.17
C VAL A 240 -8.36 18.37 13.14
N ASP A 241 -8.15 17.74 14.27
CA ASP A 241 -7.37 16.53 14.39
C ASP A 241 -8.28 15.31 14.42
N ALA A 242 -8.58 14.77 13.23
CA ALA A 242 -9.44 13.60 13.08
C ALA A 242 -8.85 12.34 13.75
N PHE A 243 -7.53 12.26 13.89
CA PHE A 243 -6.84 11.15 14.54
C PHE A 243 -7.02 11.19 16.08
N ASN A 244 -6.97 12.38 16.66
CA ASN A 244 -7.23 12.61 18.07
C ASN A 244 -8.71 12.95 18.31
N GLN A 245 -9.60 12.05 17.88
CA GLN A 245 -11.05 12.11 18.13
C GLN A 245 -11.74 13.40 17.65
N GLY A 246 -11.19 14.05 16.63
CA GLY A 246 -11.75 15.29 16.08
C GLY A 246 -11.50 16.52 16.95
N ASP A 247 -10.43 16.54 17.73
CA ASP A 247 -10.06 17.69 18.54
C ASP A 247 -9.89 18.94 17.67
N LEU A 248 -10.42 20.07 18.18
CA LEU A 248 -10.29 21.35 17.52
C LEU A 248 -9.07 22.08 18.06
N LEU A 249 -8.16 22.42 17.16
CA LEU A 249 -6.91 23.08 17.47
C LEU A 249 -6.90 24.50 16.88
N PHE A 250 -6.42 25.45 17.68
CA PHE A 250 -6.04 26.76 17.16
C PHE A 250 -4.59 26.73 16.68
N ILE A 251 -4.20 27.71 15.87
CA ILE A 251 -2.87 27.78 15.25
C ILE A 251 -1.77 27.73 16.32
N GLU A 252 -1.96 28.46 17.41
CA GLU A 252 -1.01 28.55 18.51
C GLU A 252 -0.79 27.17 19.17
N GLU A 253 -1.82 26.31 19.24
CA GLU A 253 -1.72 24.97 19.80
C GLU A 253 -0.95 24.05 18.84
N VAL A 254 -1.11 24.23 17.51
CA VAL A 254 -0.32 23.51 16.51
C VAL A 254 1.15 23.94 16.57
N GLU A 255 1.42 25.24 16.69
CA GLU A 255 2.76 25.78 16.86
C GLU A 255 3.45 25.19 18.11
N ASP A 256 2.71 25.10 19.20
CA ASP A 256 3.18 24.46 20.44
C ASP A 256 3.50 22.96 20.26
N ILE A 257 2.64 22.22 19.56
CA ILE A 257 2.85 20.79 19.25
C ILE A 257 4.12 20.60 18.43
N LEU A 258 4.30 21.39 17.39
CA LEU A 258 5.46 21.32 16.52
C LEU A 258 6.75 21.70 17.24
N SER A 259 6.70 22.73 18.07
CA SER A 259 7.84 23.18 18.90
C SER A 259 8.34 22.11 19.86
N ARG A 260 7.42 21.39 20.53
CA ARG A 260 7.75 20.32 21.47
C ARG A 260 8.38 19.09 20.81
N ASN A 261 8.06 18.84 19.55
CA ASN A 261 8.54 17.66 18.84
C ASN A 261 9.90 17.86 18.14
N SER A 262 10.56 19.01 18.32
CA SER A 262 11.86 19.34 17.69
C SER A 262 11.87 19.16 16.15
N LEU A 263 10.71 19.23 15.52
CA LEU A 263 10.53 19.02 14.08
C LEU A 263 10.65 20.31 13.27
N LEU A 264 11.09 21.39 13.91
CA LEU A 264 11.08 22.72 13.35
C LEU A 264 12.47 23.21 12.97
N VAL A 265 12.53 23.85 11.82
CA VAL A 265 13.69 24.64 11.42
C VAL A 265 13.67 25.93 12.25
N THR A 266 14.65 26.10 13.11
CA THR A 266 14.87 27.38 13.81
C THR A 266 15.37 28.42 12.83
N GLY A 267 14.65 29.55 12.72
CA GLY A 267 15.15 30.73 12.02
C GLY A 267 16.43 31.26 12.67
N GLU A 268 17.10 32.18 12.01
CA GLU A 268 18.36 32.81 12.49
C GLU A 268 18.20 33.51 13.86
N ASP A 269 16.97 33.81 14.25
CA ASP A 269 16.60 34.42 15.55
C ASP A 269 16.27 33.38 16.66
N GLY A 270 16.46 32.10 16.38
CA GLY A 270 16.15 31.01 17.33
C GLY A 270 14.67 30.79 17.58
N LYS A 271 13.78 31.50 16.85
CA LYS A 271 12.33 31.27 16.92
C LYS A 271 11.92 30.32 15.82
N VAL A 272 11.05 29.42 16.23
CA VAL A 272 10.36 28.53 15.32
C VAL A 272 9.38 29.37 14.50
N GLN A 273 9.61 29.45 13.20
CA GLN A 273 8.63 30.01 12.27
C GLN A 273 7.98 28.87 11.50
N ILE A 274 6.68 28.74 11.68
CA ILE A 274 5.85 27.88 10.83
C ILE A 274 5.51 28.70 9.59
N ASP A 275 5.74 28.12 8.41
CA ASP A 275 5.17 28.66 7.20
C ASP A 275 3.63 28.55 7.30
N ARG A 276 2.98 29.70 7.50
CA ARG A 276 1.52 29.76 7.60
C ARG A 276 0.83 29.73 6.22
N SER A 277 1.55 29.50 5.14
CA SER A 277 0.97 29.42 3.79
C SER A 277 -0.11 28.34 3.68
N PHE A 278 -0.01 27.25 4.45
CA PHE A 278 -1.03 26.20 4.52
C PHE A 278 -2.40 26.71 5.00
N LEU A 279 -2.46 27.83 5.71
CA LEU A 279 -3.71 28.44 6.16
C LEU A 279 -4.43 29.18 5.03
N THR A 280 -3.72 29.54 3.99
CA THR A 280 -4.26 30.23 2.81
C THR A 280 -4.64 29.26 1.68
N GLU A 281 -4.16 28.02 1.73
CA GLU A 281 -4.52 26.99 0.75
C GLU A 281 -6.01 26.66 0.87
N THR A 282 -6.75 26.82 -0.21
CA THR A 282 -8.21 26.61 -0.22
C THR A 282 -8.63 25.38 -0.99
N LYS A 283 -7.67 24.65 -1.57
CA LYS A 283 -7.94 23.46 -2.37
C LYS A 283 -7.12 22.27 -1.88
N VAL A 284 -7.75 21.11 -1.83
CA VAL A 284 -7.06 19.83 -1.67
C VAL A 284 -6.23 19.58 -2.91
N ARG A 285 -4.94 19.29 -2.73
CA ARG A 285 -4.07 18.78 -3.79
C ARG A 285 -4.31 17.28 -3.90
N LYS A 286 -5.33 16.93 -4.67
CA LYS A 286 -5.92 15.58 -4.68
C LYS A 286 -4.92 14.49 -5.03
N LYS A 287 -4.13 14.68 -6.09
CA LYS A 287 -3.09 13.72 -6.48
C LYS A 287 -1.96 13.61 -5.45
N ALA A 288 -1.56 14.73 -4.83
CA ALA A 288 -0.58 14.70 -3.75
C ALA A 288 -1.12 14.01 -2.48
N PHE A 289 -2.41 14.19 -2.16
CA PHE A 289 -3.07 13.47 -1.08
C PHE A 289 -3.04 11.96 -1.31
N LEU A 290 -3.41 11.52 -2.52
CA LEU A 290 -3.37 10.11 -2.90
C LEU A 290 -1.95 9.53 -2.89
N THR A 291 -0.95 10.30 -3.34
CA THR A 291 0.47 9.91 -3.23
C THR A 291 0.88 9.65 -1.78
N ARG A 292 0.42 10.48 -0.84
CA ARG A 292 0.69 10.27 0.60
C ARG A 292 0.00 9.00 1.13
N MET A 293 -1.23 8.69 0.70
CA MET A 293 -1.90 7.43 1.06
C MET A 293 -1.10 6.22 0.57
N LEU A 294 -0.67 6.23 -0.69
CA LEU A 294 0.16 5.18 -1.28
C LEU A 294 1.53 5.05 -0.59
N THR A 295 2.15 6.18 -0.21
CA THR A 295 3.42 6.19 0.51
C THR A 295 3.31 5.52 1.89
N ASN A 296 2.21 5.74 2.61
CA ASN A 296 1.95 5.07 3.88
C ASN A 296 1.79 3.56 3.69
N LEU A 297 0.98 3.12 2.72
CA LEU A 297 0.82 1.70 2.39
C LEU A 297 2.14 1.05 1.97
N LYS A 298 2.90 1.71 1.10
CA LYS A 298 4.24 1.26 0.70
C LYS A 298 5.11 1.02 1.94
N ALA A 299 5.19 1.99 2.85
CA ALA A 299 6.01 1.88 4.05
C ALA A 299 5.61 0.69 4.93
N VAL A 300 4.30 0.46 5.09
CA VAL A 300 3.78 -0.67 5.87
C VAL A 300 4.16 -2.01 5.23
N TYR A 301 3.97 -2.18 3.92
CA TYR A 301 4.30 -3.44 3.24
C TYR A 301 5.81 -3.70 3.20
N PHE A 302 6.63 -2.66 3.01
CA PHE A 302 8.09 -2.80 3.10
C PHE A 302 8.54 -3.23 4.51
N ALA A 303 7.96 -2.65 5.56
CA ALA A 303 8.27 -3.04 6.95
C ALA A 303 7.85 -4.49 7.27
N ARG A 304 6.87 -5.04 6.55
CA ARG A 304 6.39 -6.42 6.68
C ARG A 304 7.07 -7.39 5.70
N GLU A 305 7.95 -6.89 4.84
CA GLU A 305 8.59 -7.67 3.77
C GLU A 305 7.58 -8.32 2.80
N ASP A 306 6.37 -7.76 2.72
CA ASP A 306 5.32 -8.19 1.78
C ASP A 306 5.52 -7.46 0.44
N TYR A 307 6.52 -7.92 -0.31
CA TYR A 307 6.93 -7.27 -1.56
C TYR A 307 5.91 -7.44 -2.69
N GLU A 308 5.09 -8.48 -2.66
CA GLU A 308 4.00 -8.67 -3.63
C GLU A 308 2.96 -7.56 -3.49
N ARG A 309 2.45 -7.31 -2.28
CA ARG A 309 1.48 -6.24 -2.06
C ARG A 309 2.13 -4.85 -2.14
N ALA A 310 3.39 -4.72 -1.76
CA ALA A 310 4.15 -3.49 -1.96
C ALA A 310 4.18 -3.11 -3.45
N LEU A 311 4.46 -4.07 -4.35
CA LEU A 311 4.45 -3.84 -5.79
C LEU A 311 3.08 -3.38 -6.29
N GLN A 312 2.01 -4.07 -5.88
CA GLN A 312 0.63 -3.69 -6.24
C GLN A 312 0.30 -2.24 -5.87
N VAL A 313 0.78 -1.76 -4.72
CA VAL A 313 0.55 -0.37 -4.27
C VAL A 313 1.45 0.61 -5.00
N VAL A 314 2.71 0.26 -5.23
CA VAL A 314 3.67 1.16 -5.88
C VAL A 314 3.34 1.37 -7.36
N GLU A 315 2.71 0.41 -8.03
CA GLU A 315 2.21 0.55 -9.42
C GLU A 315 1.17 1.68 -9.58
N TYR A 316 0.48 2.10 -8.52
CA TYR A 316 -0.43 3.26 -8.54
C TYR A 316 0.32 4.61 -8.49
N MET A 317 1.53 4.66 -7.93
CA MET A 317 2.21 5.94 -7.65
C MET A 317 2.54 6.76 -8.90
N PRO A 318 3.00 6.18 -10.03
CA PRO A 318 3.26 6.93 -11.27
C PRO A 318 2.04 7.67 -11.79
N LEU A 319 0.82 7.15 -11.55
CA LEU A 319 -0.43 7.74 -12.02
C LEU A 319 -0.80 9.02 -11.28
N CYS A 320 -0.28 9.22 -10.07
CA CYS A 320 -0.52 10.43 -9.28
C CYS A 320 0.28 11.64 -9.81
N ASN A 321 1.42 11.41 -10.44
CA ASN A 321 2.24 12.48 -10.99
C ASN A 321 2.80 12.09 -12.37
N PRO A 322 2.02 12.25 -13.44
CA PRO A 322 2.43 11.83 -14.78
C PRO A 322 3.63 12.62 -15.35
N TYR A 323 3.96 13.80 -14.79
CA TYR A 323 5.12 14.61 -15.22
C TYR A 323 6.42 14.23 -14.50
N GLU A 324 6.31 13.59 -13.34
CA GLU A 324 7.42 13.00 -12.58
C GLU A 324 7.25 11.47 -12.48
N SER A 325 6.51 10.89 -13.41
CA SER A 325 5.96 9.54 -13.33
C SER A 325 7.00 8.48 -13.02
N LEU A 326 8.23 8.69 -13.49
CA LEU A 326 9.36 7.82 -13.20
C LEU A 326 10.56 8.68 -12.77
N ASN A 327 10.42 9.37 -11.62
CA ASN A 327 11.61 9.92 -10.99
C ASN A 327 12.53 8.77 -10.55
N GLU A 328 13.83 9.03 -10.55
CA GLU A 328 14.85 8.03 -10.25
C GLU A 328 14.56 7.19 -8.98
N PRO A 329 14.10 7.78 -7.84
CA PRO A 329 13.74 7.01 -6.66
C PRO A 329 12.58 6.02 -6.86
N LEU A 330 11.57 6.39 -7.65
CA LEU A 330 10.41 5.52 -7.91
C LEU A 330 10.78 4.40 -8.87
N THR A 331 11.50 4.72 -9.95
CA THR A 331 12.03 3.75 -10.91
C THR A 331 12.90 2.70 -10.21
N ARG A 332 13.80 3.14 -9.33
CA ARG A 332 14.61 2.25 -8.49
C ARG A 332 13.74 1.36 -7.58
N THR A 333 12.74 1.96 -6.92
CA THR A 333 11.82 1.21 -6.04
C THR A 333 11.08 0.13 -6.82
N LEU A 334 10.57 0.44 -8.01
CA LEU A 334 9.91 -0.53 -8.89
C LEU A 334 10.87 -1.64 -9.32
N GLY A 335 12.09 -1.30 -9.76
CA GLY A 335 13.12 -2.27 -10.14
C GLY A 335 13.42 -3.25 -9.00
N VAL A 336 13.59 -2.75 -7.77
CA VAL A 336 13.81 -3.60 -6.58
C VAL A 336 12.59 -4.47 -6.27
N LEU A 337 11.38 -3.93 -6.39
CA LEU A 337 10.16 -4.70 -6.14
C LEU A 337 9.94 -5.78 -7.20
N TYR A 338 10.18 -5.48 -8.48
CA TYR A 338 10.15 -6.50 -9.53
C TYR A 338 11.19 -7.60 -9.27
N PHE A 339 12.41 -7.23 -8.87
CA PHE A 339 13.45 -8.18 -8.47
C PHE A 339 12.99 -9.07 -7.30
N LYS A 340 12.39 -8.49 -6.25
CA LYS A 340 11.90 -9.24 -5.09
C LYS A 340 10.74 -10.18 -5.41
N ASN A 341 9.99 -9.89 -6.46
CA ASN A 341 8.89 -10.70 -6.98
C ASN A 341 9.30 -11.60 -8.15
N GLU A 342 10.62 -11.79 -8.37
CA GLU A 342 11.17 -12.67 -9.42
C GLU A 342 10.76 -12.29 -10.84
N ARG A 343 10.31 -11.05 -11.06
CA ARG A 343 9.97 -10.46 -12.36
C ARG A 343 11.23 -9.86 -13.00
N TRP A 344 12.14 -10.75 -13.43
CA TRP A 344 13.50 -10.37 -13.84
C TRP A 344 13.57 -9.38 -14.99
N MET A 345 12.74 -9.57 -16.03
CA MET A 345 12.74 -8.70 -17.21
C MET A 345 12.21 -7.31 -16.87
N ASP A 346 11.14 -7.23 -16.09
CA ASP A 346 10.58 -5.96 -15.65
C ASP A 346 11.58 -5.20 -14.74
N ALA A 347 12.31 -5.93 -13.90
CA ALA A 347 13.35 -5.34 -13.05
C ALA A 347 14.49 -4.73 -13.91
N LEU A 348 14.96 -5.47 -14.93
CA LEU A 348 15.99 -4.97 -15.84
C LEU A 348 15.52 -3.75 -16.63
N GLU A 349 14.26 -3.73 -17.07
CA GLU A 349 13.68 -2.58 -17.76
C GLU A 349 13.71 -1.34 -16.86
N MET A 350 13.30 -1.45 -15.60
CA MET A 350 13.35 -0.34 -14.65
C MET A 350 14.79 0.12 -14.37
N PHE A 351 15.69 -0.81 -14.11
CA PHE A 351 17.09 -0.47 -13.83
C PHE A 351 17.79 0.17 -15.04
N SER A 352 17.42 -0.20 -16.28
CA SER A 352 17.97 0.41 -17.50
C SER A 352 17.60 1.88 -17.69
N GLN A 353 16.56 2.38 -17.02
CA GLN A 353 16.10 3.76 -17.08
C GLN A 353 16.80 4.68 -16.08
N LEU A 354 17.62 4.12 -15.17
CA LEU A 354 18.38 4.90 -14.21
C LEU A 354 19.63 5.51 -14.89
N GLU A 355 19.77 6.83 -14.80
CA GLU A 355 20.87 7.56 -15.43
C GLU A 355 22.19 7.43 -14.65
N VAL A 356 22.12 7.22 -13.33
CA VAL A 356 23.27 7.17 -12.44
C VAL A 356 23.62 5.73 -12.11
N SER A 357 24.91 5.36 -12.34
CA SER A 357 25.44 4.08 -11.90
C SER A 357 25.39 3.99 -10.37
N ASP A 358 24.73 2.95 -9.86
CA ASP A 358 24.59 2.66 -8.46
C ASP A 358 25.10 1.24 -8.18
N PRO A 359 26.12 1.08 -7.34
CA PRO A 359 26.68 -0.26 -7.04
C PRO A 359 25.65 -1.28 -6.53
N GLU A 360 24.59 -0.82 -5.87
CA GLU A 360 23.51 -1.71 -5.42
C GLU A 360 22.65 -2.17 -6.59
N VAL A 361 22.31 -1.26 -7.52
CA VAL A 361 21.58 -1.58 -8.76
C VAL A 361 22.42 -2.52 -9.64
N ASP A 362 23.70 -2.24 -9.80
CA ASP A 362 24.63 -3.10 -10.56
C ASP A 362 24.68 -4.53 -10.00
N ALA A 363 24.65 -4.69 -8.68
CA ALA A 363 24.57 -5.99 -8.03
C ALA A 363 23.25 -6.72 -8.32
N TYR A 364 22.12 -6.02 -8.39
CA TYR A 364 20.83 -6.63 -8.80
C TYR A 364 20.89 -7.08 -10.26
N VAL A 365 21.38 -6.25 -11.17
CA VAL A 365 21.50 -6.55 -12.60
C VAL A 365 22.42 -7.77 -12.82
N GLU A 366 23.56 -7.82 -12.14
CA GLU A 366 24.47 -8.97 -12.21
C GLU A 366 23.79 -10.26 -11.74
N ARG A 367 23.05 -10.20 -10.61
CA ARG A 367 22.34 -11.36 -10.08
C ARG A 367 21.24 -11.85 -11.03
N ILE A 368 20.46 -10.93 -11.63
CA ILE A 368 19.46 -11.29 -12.64
C ILE A 368 20.11 -11.96 -13.84
N SER A 369 21.23 -11.39 -14.34
CA SER A 369 21.93 -11.93 -15.49
C SER A 369 22.41 -13.36 -15.26
N ARG A 370 22.87 -13.68 -14.03
CA ARG A 370 23.25 -15.05 -13.65
C ARG A 370 22.05 -16.00 -13.61
N VAL A 371 20.90 -15.56 -13.07
CA VAL A 371 19.66 -16.38 -13.03
C VAL A 371 19.22 -16.72 -14.44
N LEU A 372 19.12 -15.71 -15.31
CA LEU A 372 18.70 -15.90 -16.71
C LEU A 372 19.68 -16.76 -17.53
N ALA A 373 20.99 -16.72 -17.21
CA ALA A 373 21.97 -17.61 -17.84
C ALA A 373 21.74 -19.07 -17.43
N LEU A 374 21.51 -19.34 -16.13
CA LEU A 374 21.20 -20.68 -15.63
C LEU A 374 19.89 -21.23 -16.23
N GLU A 375 18.85 -20.40 -16.37
CA GLU A 375 17.59 -20.83 -17.01
C GLU A 375 17.80 -21.21 -18.48
N ARG A 376 18.64 -20.49 -19.23
CA ARG A 376 18.98 -20.84 -20.61
C ARG A 376 19.73 -22.16 -20.73
N ASP A 377 20.67 -22.40 -19.84
CA ASP A 377 21.47 -23.65 -19.84
C ASP A 377 20.57 -24.86 -19.55
N VAL A 378 19.60 -24.73 -18.65
CA VAL A 378 18.63 -25.79 -18.35
C VAL A 378 17.70 -26.07 -19.52
N ILE A 379 17.20 -25.03 -20.22
CA ILE A 379 16.31 -25.18 -21.38
C ILE A 379 17.09 -25.67 -22.61
N GLY A 380 18.36 -25.28 -22.75
CA GLY A 380 19.23 -25.67 -23.88
C GLY A 380 19.65 -27.15 -23.85
N ASP A 381 19.74 -27.76 -22.67
CA ASP A 381 20.13 -29.18 -22.51
C ASP A 381 18.98 -30.14 -22.89
N ASP A 382 17.72 -29.69 -22.81
CA ASP A 382 16.54 -30.51 -23.14
C ASP A 382 16.22 -30.56 -24.67
N THR A 383 16.89 -29.75 -25.49
CA THR A 383 16.71 -29.74 -26.96
C THR A 383 17.82 -30.47 -27.73
N GLY A 384 18.75 -31.10 -27.03
CA GLY A 384 20.00 -31.63 -27.59
C GLY A 384 20.08 -33.14 -27.87
N THR A 385 19.03 -33.96 -27.70
CA THR A 385 19.12 -35.41 -27.81
C THR A 385 18.19 -36.09 -28.79
N ASP A 386 17.84 -35.46 -29.94
CA ASP A 386 17.14 -36.20 -31.03
C ASP A 386 17.49 -35.71 -32.44
N ALA A 387 18.79 -35.66 -32.77
CA ALA A 387 19.20 -35.52 -34.17
C ALA A 387 20.61 -35.99 -34.40
N ASN A 388 20.90 -37.30 -34.25
CA ASN A 388 21.99 -37.92 -35.00
C ASN A 388 22.02 -39.47 -34.84
N GLU A 389 21.07 -40.16 -35.45
CA GLU A 389 21.23 -41.54 -35.89
C GLU A 389 20.29 -41.74 -37.08
N ASN A 390 20.81 -41.49 -38.29
CA ASN A 390 20.50 -42.21 -39.53
C ASN A 390 20.96 -41.42 -40.76
N ALA A 391 22.23 -41.55 -41.10
CA ALA A 391 22.70 -41.35 -42.49
C ALA A 391 24.09 -41.99 -42.63
N ASN A 392 24.11 -43.29 -42.65
CA ASN A 392 25.17 -44.02 -43.32
C ASN A 392 24.53 -45.32 -43.79
N ASP A 393 24.18 -45.40 -45.06
CA ASP A 393 24.40 -46.56 -45.91
C ASP A 393 23.95 -46.23 -47.34
N ASP A 394 24.82 -46.62 -48.23
CA ASP A 394 24.63 -46.87 -49.69
C ASP A 394 24.49 -45.66 -50.62
N VAL A 395 25.49 -45.44 -51.45
CA VAL A 395 25.51 -46.00 -52.82
C VAL A 395 26.89 -45.81 -53.45
N ASN A 396 27.53 -46.95 -53.67
CA ASN A 396 28.54 -47.15 -54.67
C ASN A 396 27.83 -47.47 -55.98
N GLY A 397 28.08 -46.75 -57.09
CA GLY A 397 27.46 -46.99 -58.39
C GLY A 397 28.12 -46.19 -59.48
N THR A 398 29.16 -46.79 -60.07
CA THR A 398 29.82 -46.55 -61.36
C THR A 398 28.91 -46.43 -62.56
N PHE A 399 29.42 -45.76 -63.58
CA PHE A 399 29.22 -45.77 -65.08
C PHE A 399 28.84 -44.38 -65.59
N ASP A 400 29.46 -43.87 -66.49
CA ASP A 400 30.33 -43.77 -67.63
C ASP A 400 30.72 -42.31 -67.84
#